data_5c3b80562627ff211bcc9380ebe503dd
#
_entry.id   5c3b80562627ff211bcc9380ebe503dd
#
_cell.length_a   1.000
_cell.length_b   1.000
_cell.length_c   1.000
_cell.angle_alpha   90.00
_cell.angle_beta   90.00
_cell.angle_gamma   90.00
#
_symmetry.space_group_name_H-M   'P 1'
#
loop_
_entity.id
_entity.type
_entity.pdbx_description
1 polymer ?
#
loop_
_entity_poly.entity_id
_entity_poly.type
_entity_poly.pdbx_seq_one_letter_code
_entity_poly.pdbx_strand_id
1 'polypeptide(L)'
;LIGEDRDKTLITNNDYSGKKYSITGKTLSTFTSYTLLVSGDQIEIENLTVNNSSCGEGQAVALHVEGDKFISKNINILGCQDTIYAATASSRQYYNNCYIEGTTDFIFGQATVLFENCTIKSLKNSYITAAATTHNQDFGFVFLDCKLIADEDVNKVYLGRPWRPYAQTVFINSEFGEHILPEGWNPWHGDEMFPDKQETTFYAEYNNFGPGAETSERPKWVKQLSKKEAKKYTTENIFKQKDSWNPRAK
;
A
#
# COMPACT_ATOMS: atom_id res chain seq x y z
N LEU A 1 -17.71 6.75 8.35
CA LEU A 1 -17.91 7.87 7.44
C LEU A 1 -18.36 7.32 6.09
N ILE A 2 -19.52 7.73 5.61
CA ILE A 2 -20.11 7.23 4.36
C ILE A 2 -20.42 8.43 3.47
N GLY A 3 -19.88 8.42 2.24
CA GLY A 3 -20.24 9.36 1.20
C GLY A 3 -21.50 8.91 0.44
N GLU A 4 -22.16 9.83 -0.21
CA GLU A 4 -23.32 9.50 -1.08
C GLU A 4 -22.87 8.82 -2.38
N ASP A 5 -21.70 9.20 -2.89
CA ASP A 5 -21.16 8.72 -4.16
C ASP A 5 -19.64 8.86 -4.13
N ARG A 6 -18.94 7.79 -4.53
CA ARG A 6 -17.48 7.72 -4.51
C ARG A 6 -16.81 8.85 -5.29
N ASP A 7 -17.36 9.23 -6.41
CA ASP A 7 -16.76 10.20 -7.33
C ASP A 7 -17.21 11.65 -7.06
N LYS A 8 -18.21 11.84 -6.19
CA LYS A 8 -18.80 13.17 -5.88
C LYS A 8 -18.53 13.62 -4.44
N THR A 9 -18.31 12.69 -3.52
CA THR A 9 -17.98 13.04 -2.12
C THR A 9 -16.46 13.11 -1.99
N LEU A 10 -15.90 14.33 -2.00
CA LEU A 10 -14.46 14.56 -2.01
C LEU A 10 -13.96 15.18 -0.71
N ILE A 11 -12.95 14.55 -0.10
CA ILE A 11 -12.12 15.11 0.97
C ILE A 11 -10.74 15.39 0.35
N THR A 12 -10.32 16.66 0.30
CA THR A 12 -9.07 17.03 -0.37
C THR A 12 -8.24 18.02 0.42
N ASN A 13 -6.92 17.90 0.27
CA ASN A 13 -5.91 18.81 0.81
C ASN A 13 -4.72 18.88 -0.16
N ASN A 14 -3.75 19.78 0.12
CA ASN A 14 -2.51 19.92 -0.65
C ASN A 14 -1.28 20.09 0.26
N ASP A 15 -1.28 19.48 1.43
CA ASP A 15 -0.15 19.51 2.32
C ASP A 15 0.92 18.48 1.93
N TYR A 16 2.20 18.85 2.07
CA TYR A 16 3.35 18.02 1.74
C TYR A 16 4.49 18.20 2.74
N SER A 17 5.38 17.24 2.79
CA SER A 17 6.59 17.27 3.63
C SER A 17 7.50 18.43 3.22
N GLY A 18 7.81 19.32 4.15
CA GLY A 18 8.58 20.56 3.91
C GLY A 18 7.70 21.82 3.79
N LYS A 19 6.39 21.70 3.62
CA LYS A 19 5.48 22.85 3.60
C LYS A 19 5.41 23.51 4.97
N LYS A 20 5.51 24.83 5.00
CA LYS A 20 5.30 25.61 6.23
C LYS A 20 3.80 25.83 6.44
N TYR A 21 3.29 25.39 7.57
CA TYR A 21 1.90 25.59 7.94
C TYR A 21 1.69 27.07 8.35
N SER A 22 0.82 27.76 7.63
CA SER A 22 0.66 29.22 7.72
C SER A 22 0.25 29.73 9.10
N ILE A 23 -0.53 28.93 9.86
CA ILE A 23 -1.05 29.32 11.17
C ILE A 23 0.01 29.23 12.27
N THR A 24 0.84 28.18 12.25
CA THR A 24 1.78 27.88 13.34
C THR A 24 3.24 28.12 12.97
N GLY A 25 3.53 28.32 11.69
CA GLY A 25 4.90 28.39 11.15
C GLY A 25 5.67 27.06 11.20
N LYS A 26 5.07 25.96 11.67
CA LYS A 26 5.70 24.65 11.72
C LYS A 26 5.86 24.07 10.32
N THR A 27 7.00 23.42 10.08
CA THR A 27 7.22 22.65 8.86
C THR A 27 6.56 21.29 9.00
N LEU A 28 5.76 20.89 8.00
CA LEU A 28 5.15 19.57 7.94
C LEU A 28 6.21 18.51 7.60
N SER A 29 6.01 17.32 8.10
CA SER A 29 6.71 16.09 7.70
C SER A 29 5.80 15.22 6.85
N THR A 30 6.32 14.16 6.26
CA THR A 30 5.50 13.13 5.60
C THR A 30 4.33 12.70 6.49
N PHE A 31 4.59 12.44 7.76
CA PHE A 31 3.60 11.91 8.72
C PHE A 31 2.57 12.95 9.20
N THR A 32 2.74 14.22 8.84
CA THR A 32 1.82 15.31 9.19
C THR A 32 1.22 16.01 7.97
N SER A 33 1.47 15.49 6.77
CA SER A 33 0.99 16.03 5.49
C SER A 33 -0.36 15.43 5.05
N TYR A 34 -0.98 14.64 5.88
CA TYR A 34 -2.19 13.88 5.52
C TYR A 34 -3.40 14.76 5.20
N THR A 35 -4.18 14.30 4.24
CA THR A 35 -5.52 14.83 3.99
C THR A 35 -6.51 14.30 5.03
N LEU A 36 -6.50 12.98 5.27
CA LEU A 36 -7.34 12.34 6.29
C LEU A 36 -6.48 11.47 7.21
N LEU A 37 -6.56 11.72 8.52
CA LEU A 37 -6.00 10.87 9.57
C LEU A 37 -7.10 10.05 10.23
N VAL A 38 -6.91 8.74 10.30
CA VAL A 38 -7.76 7.79 11.03
C VAL A 38 -6.96 7.19 12.18
N SER A 39 -7.08 7.77 13.38
CA SER A 39 -6.37 7.33 14.59
C SER A 39 -7.22 6.47 15.52
N GLY A 40 -8.55 6.48 15.36
CA GLY A 40 -9.46 5.63 16.14
C GLY A 40 -9.57 4.21 15.61
N ASP A 41 -9.83 3.27 16.51
CA ASP A 41 -10.08 1.86 16.15
C ASP A 41 -11.50 1.64 15.62
N GLN A 42 -11.68 0.57 14.85
CA GLN A 42 -12.99 0.13 14.33
C GLN A 42 -13.69 1.18 13.47
N ILE A 43 -12.93 1.93 12.70
CA ILE A 43 -13.43 2.95 11.77
C ILE A 43 -13.68 2.34 10.40
N GLU A 44 -14.85 2.64 9.84
CA GLU A 44 -15.19 2.31 8.46
C GLU A 44 -15.41 3.59 7.63
N ILE A 45 -14.81 3.61 6.42
CA ILE A 45 -15.04 4.65 5.41
C ILE A 45 -15.53 4.02 4.11
N GLU A 46 -16.53 4.63 3.48
CA GLU A 46 -17.20 4.07 2.31
C GLU A 46 -17.70 5.15 1.35
N ASN A 47 -17.69 4.87 0.04
CA ASN A 47 -18.30 5.66 -1.03
C ASN A 47 -17.83 7.11 -1.09
N LEU A 48 -16.53 7.38 -0.98
CA LEU A 48 -15.97 8.72 -1.08
C LEU A 48 -14.58 8.71 -1.72
N THR A 49 -14.07 9.88 -2.06
CA THR A 49 -12.71 10.11 -2.52
C THR A 49 -11.90 10.85 -1.46
N VAL A 50 -10.71 10.33 -1.14
CA VAL A 50 -9.70 11.03 -0.36
C VAL A 50 -8.54 11.39 -1.29
N ASN A 51 -8.23 12.67 -1.42
CA ASN A 51 -7.23 13.18 -2.35
C ASN A 51 -6.20 14.09 -1.65
N ASN A 52 -4.92 13.84 -1.87
CA ASN A 52 -3.90 14.85 -1.65
C ASN A 52 -3.41 15.33 -3.02
N SER A 53 -3.71 16.59 -3.36
CA SER A 53 -3.42 17.14 -4.68
C SER A 53 -1.99 17.65 -4.85
N SER A 54 -1.12 17.53 -3.83
CA SER A 54 0.29 17.91 -3.91
C SER A 54 1.07 16.85 -4.69
N CYS A 55 1.71 17.26 -5.79
CA CYS A 55 2.39 16.35 -6.69
C CYS A 55 3.69 16.95 -7.21
N GLY A 56 4.82 16.47 -6.66
CA GLY A 56 6.15 16.91 -7.06
C GLY A 56 6.85 17.85 -6.05
N GLU A 57 6.15 18.35 -5.05
CA GLU A 57 6.70 19.22 -4.00
C GLU A 57 7.39 18.42 -2.89
N GLY A 58 6.95 17.20 -2.63
CA GLY A 58 7.46 16.31 -1.57
C GLY A 58 6.51 15.15 -1.32
N GLN A 59 6.79 14.37 -0.29
CA GLN A 59 5.87 13.33 0.18
C GLN A 59 4.55 13.97 0.65
N ALA A 60 3.43 13.40 0.24
CA ALA A 60 2.11 13.99 0.45
C ALA A 60 1.05 12.90 0.69
N VAL A 61 0.74 12.63 1.94
CA VAL A 61 -0.16 11.56 2.32
C VAL A 61 -1.62 11.96 2.06
N ALA A 62 -2.36 11.16 1.32
CA ALA A 62 -3.81 11.30 1.22
C ALA A 62 -4.51 10.67 2.43
N LEU A 63 -4.23 9.40 2.71
CA LEU A 63 -4.85 8.65 3.80
C LEU A 63 -3.79 8.12 4.77
N HIS A 64 -3.85 8.54 6.02
CA HIS A 64 -3.01 8.08 7.12
C HIS A 64 -3.87 7.29 8.11
N VAL A 65 -3.57 6.01 8.31
CA VAL A 65 -4.32 5.12 9.19
C VAL A 65 -3.42 4.57 10.29
N GLU A 66 -3.73 4.88 11.55
CA GLU A 66 -3.06 4.39 12.75
C GLU A 66 -3.92 3.37 13.51
N GLY A 67 -5.25 3.54 13.46
CA GLY A 67 -6.21 2.74 14.21
C GLY A 67 -6.27 1.28 13.77
N ASP A 68 -6.57 0.40 14.71
CA ASP A 68 -6.80 -1.02 14.46
C ASP A 68 -8.21 -1.29 13.93
N LYS A 69 -8.36 -2.34 13.12
CA LYS A 69 -9.64 -2.77 12.52
C LYS A 69 -10.26 -1.72 11.60
N PHE A 70 -9.41 -1.05 10.84
CA PHE A 70 -9.86 -0.11 9.83
C PHE A 70 -10.45 -0.83 8.61
N ILE A 71 -11.57 -0.33 8.12
CA ILE A 71 -12.22 -0.83 6.91
C ILE A 71 -12.42 0.31 5.92
N SER A 72 -12.02 0.08 4.69
CA SER A 72 -12.26 0.97 3.55
C SER A 72 -12.97 0.21 2.43
N LYS A 73 -14.12 0.70 1.99
CA LYS A 73 -14.92 0.07 0.94
C LYS A 73 -15.29 1.08 -0.14
N ASN A 74 -15.08 0.69 -1.39
CA ASN A 74 -15.53 1.46 -2.55
C ASN A 74 -15.12 2.95 -2.48
N ILE A 75 -13.84 3.22 -2.21
CA ILE A 75 -13.30 4.59 -2.18
C ILE A 75 -12.22 4.79 -3.23
N ASN A 76 -12.01 6.05 -3.63
CA ASN A 76 -10.83 6.48 -4.36
C ASN A 76 -9.83 7.09 -3.38
N ILE A 77 -8.56 6.70 -3.49
CA ILE A 77 -7.45 7.25 -2.70
C ILE A 77 -6.43 7.77 -3.71
N LEU A 78 -6.41 9.09 -3.88
CA LEU A 78 -5.68 9.76 -4.94
C LEU A 78 -4.52 10.56 -4.35
N GLY A 79 -3.34 10.43 -4.94
CA GLY A 79 -2.16 11.17 -4.52
C GLY A 79 -0.98 10.96 -5.44
N CYS A 80 0.20 11.36 -5.00
CA CYS A 80 1.45 11.19 -5.72
C CYS A 80 2.43 10.36 -4.89
N GLN A 81 3.50 10.93 -4.36
CA GLN A 81 4.42 10.20 -3.52
C GLN A 81 3.83 10.01 -2.11
N ASP A 82 3.87 8.75 -1.61
CA ASP A 82 3.44 8.41 -0.25
C ASP A 82 1.91 8.55 -0.02
N THR A 83 1.06 8.16 -0.98
CA THR A 83 -0.40 8.35 -0.95
C THR A 83 -1.08 7.72 0.27
N ILE A 84 -0.77 6.45 0.59
CA ILE A 84 -1.33 5.74 1.76
C ILE A 84 -0.22 5.46 2.77
N TYR A 85 -0.34 6.01 3.97
CA TYR A 85 0.46 5.61 5.11
C TYR A 85 -0.33 4.66 6.01
N ALA A 86 -0.07 3.36 5.85
CA ALA A 86 -0.61 2.29 6.69
C ALA A 86 0.30 2.15 7.93
N ALA A 87 0.08 3.04 8.90
CA ALA A 87 0.93 3.19 10.07
C ALA A 87 0.64 2.12 11.13
N THR A 88 1.57 2.00 12.08
CA THR A 88 1.44 1.21 13.31
C THR A 88 1.43 -0.30 13.10
N ALA A 89 2.44 -0.98 13.62
CA ALA A 89 2.62 -2.43 13.48
C ALA A 89 1.46 -3.27 14.05
N SER A 90 0.70 -2.73 15.01
CA SER A 90 -0.47 -3.39 15.59
C SER A 90 -1.78 -3.14 14.84
N SER A 91 -1.78 -2.26 13.84
CA SER A 91 -2.96 -1.91 13.05
C SER A 91 -3.25 -2.99 12.01
N ARG A 92 -4.52 -3.38 11.92
CA ARG A 92 -5.07 -4.25 10.88
C ARG A 92 -6.01 -3.43 10.01
N GLN A 93 -5.77 -3.45 8.71
CA GLN A 93 -6.48 -2.60 7.76
C GLN A 93 -6.99 -3.42 6.58
N TYR A 94 -8.22 -3.20 6.20
CA TYR A 94 -8.88 -3.86 5.08
C TYR A 94 -9.38 -2.87 4.05
N TYR A 95 -8.92 -3.01 2.82
CA TYR A 95 -9.34 -2.21 1.67
C TYR A 95 -10.04 -3.12 0.66
N ASN A 96 -11.28 -2.84 0.35
CA ASN A 96 -12.07 -3.64 -0.59
C ASN A 96 -12.69 -2.78 -1.69
N ASN A 97 -12.51 -3.20 -2.94
CA ASN A 97 -13.03 -2.49 -4.12
C ASN A 97 -12.59 -1.01 -4.17
N CYS A 98 -11.36 -0.72 -3.75
CA CYS A 98 -10.81 0.62 -3.76
C CYS A 98 -10.02 0.90 -5.05
N TYR A 99 -10.03 2.15 -5.49
CA TYR A 99 -9.13 2.67 -6.49
C TYR A 99 -8.04 3.49 -5.80
N ILE A 100 -6.77 3.13 -6.05
CA ILE A 100 -5.61 3.72 -5.37
C ILE A 100 -4.61 4.14 -6.44
N GLU A 101 -4.18 5.41 -6.43
CA GLU A 101 -3.16 5.87 -7.35
C GLU A 101 -2.04 6.65 -6.68
N GLY A 102 -0.87 6.63 -7.32
CA GLY A 102 0.29 7.37 -6.85
C GLY A 102 1.52 7.23 -7.73
N THR A 103 2.60 7.87 -7.32
CA THR A 103 3.86 7.88 -8.08
C THR A 103 4.94 7.00 -7.46
N THR A 104 5.40 7.29 -6.26
CA THR A 104 6.54 6.63 -5.60
C THR A 104 6.15 6.19 -4.19
N ASP A 105 6.41 4.90 -3.87
CA ASP A 105 6.17 4.34 -2.54
C ASP A 105 4.75 4.65 -2.04
N PHE A 106 3.79 4.70 -2.97
CA PHE A 106 2.48 5.29 -2.68
C PHE A 106 1.58 4.44 -1.79
N ILE A 107 2.03 3.22 -1.44
CA ILE A 107 1.47 2.40 -0.36
C ILE A 107 2.62 2.03 0.56
N PHE A 108 2.70 2.67 1.73
CA PHE A 108 3.82 2.45 2.64
C PHE A 108 3.40 2.33 4.10
N GLY A 109 4.28 1.78 4.93
CA GLY A 109 4.06 1.69 6.38
C GLY A 109 4.25 0.30 6.98
N GLN A 110 3.77 0.14 8.21
CA GLN A 110 4.07 -1.01 9.08
C GLN A 110 2.87 -1.94 9.30
N ALA A 111 1.66 -1.50 8.98
CA ALA A 111 0.43 -2.22 9.33
C ALA A 111 0.33 -3.60 8.63
N THR A 112 -0.49 -4.48 9.19
CA THR A 112 -1.01 -5.64 8.47
C THR A 112 -2.19 -5.20 7.63
N VAL A 113 -2.06 -5.28 6.30
CA VAL A 113 -3.06 -4.75 5.36
C VAL A 113 -3.48 -5.81 4.36
N LEU A 114 -4.78 -5.94 4.15
CA LEU A 114 -5.34 -6.69 3.04
C LEU A 114 -6.01 -5.73 2.05
N PHE A 115 -5.48 -5.69 0.84
CA PHE A 115 -6.11 -5.08 -0.33
C PHE A 115 -6.80 -6.18 -1.13
N GLU A 116 -8.11 -6.10 -1.30
CA GLU A 116 -8.90 -7.10 -2.01
C GLU A 116 -9.75 -6.46 -3.10
N ASN A 117 -9.69 -7.02 -4.31
CA ASN A 117 -10.41 -6.49 -5.48
C ASN A 117 -10.11 -4.99 -5.76
N CYS A 118 -8.92 -4.52 -5.44
CA CYS A 118 -8.53 -3.12 -5.63
C CYS A 118 -7.88 -2.90 -6.99
N THR A 119 -8.10 -1.70 -7.56
CA THR A 119 -7.32 -1.21 -8.69
C THR A 119 -6.20 -0.31 -8.20
N ILE A 120 -4.97 -0.65 -8.56
CA ILE A 120 -3.74 0.06 -8.16
C ILE A 120 -3.15 0.70 -9.41
N LYS A 121 -3.09 2.04 -9.46
CA LYS A 121 -2.62 2.76 -10.62
C LYS A 121 -1.31 3.49 -10.37
N SER A 122 -0.33 3.21 -11.20
CA SER A 122 0.96 3.91 -11.20
C SER A 122 0.94 5.10 -12.13
N LEU A 123 1.25 6.29 -11.60
CA LEU A 123 1.30 7.56 -12.34
C LEU A 123 2.73 7.92 -12.79
N LYS A 124 3.76 7.12 -12.41
CA LYS A 124 5.15 7.38 -12.73
C LYS A 124 5.97 6.09 -12.71
N ASN A 125 7.04 6.05 -13.49
CA ASN A 125 8.07 5.00 -13.41
C ASN A 125 8.74 5.02 -12.03
N SER A 126 8.33 4.15 -11.10
CA SER A 126 8.82 4.12 -9.72
C SER A 126 8.38 2.83 -9.00
N TYR A 127 7.92 2.93 -7.75
CA TYR A 127 7.61 1.81 -6.86
C TYR A 127 6.19 1.92 -6.32
N ILE A 128 5.45 0.81 -6.28
CA ILE A 128 4.10 0.75 -5.71
C ILE A 128 4.18 0.74 -4.18
N THR A 129 4.90 -0.24 -3.60
CA THR A 129 4.92 -0.45 -2.16
C THR A 129 6.27 -0.17 -1.52
N ALA A 130 6.25 0.37 -0.29
CA ALA A 130 7.39 0.51 0.60
C ALA A 130 7.01 0.01 2.00
N ALA A 131 6.98 -1.32 2.17
CA ALA A 131 6.62 -1.95 3.43
C ALA A 131 7.70 -1.78 4.50
N ALA A 132 7.28 -1.66 5.76
CA ALA A 132 8.13 -1.59 6.94
C ALA A 132 7.62 -2.54 8.04
N THR A 133 7.08 -3.67 7.65
CA THR A 133 6.61 -4.73 8.56
C THR A 133 7.68 -5.03 9.60
N THR A 134 7.28 -5.26 10.84
CA THR A 134 8.23 -5.55 11.92
C THR A 134 8.45 -7.05 12.08
N HIS A 135 9.54 -7.44 12.71
CA HIS A 135 9.94 -8.84 12.91
C HIS A 135 8.84 -9.73 13.53
N ASN A 136 7.95 -9.16 14.35
CA ASN A 136 6.95 -9.93 15.11
C ASN A 136 5.59 -10.03 14.41
N GLN A 137 5.45 -9.55 13.16
CA GLN A 137 4.21 -9.63 12.41
C GLN A 137 4.23 -10.84 11.47
N ASP A 138 3.15 -11.62 11.49
CA ASP A 138 2.96 -12.75 10.58
C ASP A 138 2.68 -12.32 9.14
N PHE A 139 2.06 -11.14 8.96
CA PHE A 139 1.68 -10.57 7.67
C PHE A 139 1.96 -9.07 7.62
N GLY A 140 2.40 -8.60 6.45
CA GLY A 140 2.49 -7.19 6.10
C GLY A 140 1.40 -6.79 5.09
N PHE A 141 1.79 -6.32 3.91
CA PHE A 141 0.85 -5.97 2.84
C PHE A 141 0.50 -7.22 2.01
N VAL A 142 -0.78 -7.48 1.86
CA VAL A 142 -1.33 -8.59 1.06
C VAL A 142 -2.30 -8.03 0.04
N PHE A 143 -2.06 -8.34 -1.24
CA PHE A 143 -2.92 -7.98 -2.36
C PHE A 143 -3.56 -9.24 -2.91
N LEU A 144 -4.89 -9.35 -2.81
CA LEU A 144 -5.69 -10.44 -3.34
C LEU A 144 -6.59 -9.94 -4.47
N ASP A 145 -6.55 -10.64 -5.61
CA ASP A 145 -7.44 -10.38 -6.74
C ASP A 145 -7.44 -8.90 -7.19
N CYS A 146 -6.27 -8.25 -7.10
CA CYS A 146 -6.08 -6.85 -7.46
C CYS A 146 -5.72 -6.69 -8.94
N LYS A 147 -5.93 -5.47 -9.46
CA LYS A 147 -5.54 -5.09 -10.81
C LYS A 147 -4.53 -3.95 -10.77
N LEU A 148 -3.35 -4.16 -11.37
CA LEU A 148 -2.29 -3.17 -11.48
C LEU A 148 -2.31 -2.56 -12.88
N ILE A 149 -2.52 -1.24 -12.95
CA ILE A 149 -2.55 -0.46 -14.19
C ILE A 149 -1.63 0.76 -14.08
N ALA A 150 -1.42 1.46 -15.18
CA ALA A 150 -0.59 2.66 -15.22
C ALA A 150 -1.10 3.68 -16.23
N ASP A 151 -0.58 4.91 -16.17
CA ASP A 151 -0.73 5.88 -17.25
C ASP A 151 0.03 5.43 -18.50
N GLU A 152 -0.36 5.94 -19.68
CA GLU A 152 0.13 5.50 -21.00
C GLU A 152 1.66 5.55 -21.14
N ASP A 153 2.31 6.56 -20.55
CA ASP A 153 3.77 6.74 -20.61
C ASP A 153 4.55 5.97 -19.51
N VAL A 154 3.86 5.25 -18.65
CA VAL A 154 4.46 4.53 -17.50
C VAL A 154 4.68 3.08 -17.85
N ASN A 155 5.95 2.64 -17.88
CA ASN A 155 6.35 1.30 -18.32
C ASN A 155 7.52 0.68 -17.54
N LYS A 156 7.93 1.28 -16.41
CA LYS A 156 9.05 0.81 -15.57
C LYS A 156 8.69 0.94 -14.09
N VAL A 157 7.81 0.06 -13.63
CA VAL A 157 7.33 0.08 -12.24
C VAL A 157 7.74 -1.20 -11.51
N TYR A 158 8.25 -1.03 -10.30
CA TYR A 158 8.46 -2.13 -9.36
C TYR A 158 7.21 -2.34 -8.49
N LEU A 159 6.89 -3.58 -8.18
CA LEU A 159 5.85 -3.97 -7.21
C LEU A 159 6.14 -3.40 -5.82
N GLY A 160 7.44 -3.23 -5.50
CA GLY A 160 7.84 -2.58 -4.28
C GLY A 160 9.33 -2.68 -3.96
N ARG A 161 9.68 -2.03 -2.87
CA ARG A 161 10.99 -2.07 -2.23
C ARG A 161 10.87 -2.04 -0.71
N PRO A 162 11.77 -2.69 0.06
CA PRO A 162 11.66 -2.74 1.51
C PRO A 162 12.09 -1.41 2.14
N TRP A 163 11.16 -0.72 2.81
CA TRP A 163 11.52 0.48 3.57
C TRP A 163 12.34 0.14 4.83
N ARG A 164 12.03 -1.00 5.45
CA ARG A 164 12.76 -1.48 6.66
C ARG A 164 13.07 -2.97 6.52
N PRO A 165 14.02 -3.52 7.32
CA PRO A 165 14.18 -4.96 7.50
C PRO A 165 12.86 -5.62 7.89
N TYR A 166 12.67 -6.89 7.50
CA TYR A 166 11.46 -7.69 7.72
C TYR A 166 10.22 -7.21 6.95
N ALA A 167 10.38 -6.28 6.00
CA ALA A 167 9.28 -5.86 5.13
C ALA A 167 8.58 -7.06 4.47
N GLN A 168 7.26 -7.06 4.46
CA GLN A 168 6.46 -8.12 3.83
C GLN A 168 5.46 -7.53 2.85
N THR A 169 5.47 -8.02 1.61
CA THR A 169 4.46 -7.70 0.59
C THR A 169 4.20 -8.93 -0.26
N VAL A 170 2.95 -9.29 -0.45
CA VAL A 170 2.54 -10.48 -1.19
C VAL A 170 1.42 -10.15 -2.16
N PHE A 171 1.58 -10.56 -3.42
CA PHE A 171 0.53 -10.47 -4.45
C PHE A 171 0.04 -11.86 -4.82
N ILE A 172 -1.29 -12.06 -4.80
CA ILE A 172 -1.94 -13.33 -5.09
C ILE A 172 -3.09 -13.11 -6.08
N ASN A 173 -3.17 -13.93 -7.14
CA ASN A 173 -4.23 -13.90 -8.15
C ASN A 173 -4.47 -12.53 -8.79
N SER A 174 -3.48 -11.68 -8.83
CA SER A 174 -3.62 -10.31 -9.30
C SER A 174 -3.23 -10.14 -10.77
N GLU A 175 -3.89 -9.24 -11.47
CA GLU A 175 -3.58 -8.89 -12.85
C GLU A 175 -2.48 -7.81 -12.88
N PHE A 176 -1.37 -8.10 -13.55
CA PHE A 176 -0.26 -7.16 -13.71
C PHE A 176 -0.19 -6.64 -15.15
N GLY A 177 -0.33 -5.32 -15.32
CA GLY A 177 -0.12 -4.66 -16.59
C GLY A 177 1.34 -4.71 -17.06
N GLU A 178 1.57 -4.42 -18.32
CA GLU A 178 2.91 -4.45 -18.96
C GLU A 178 3.92 -3.46 -18.39
N HIS A 179 3.47 -2.49 -17.61
CA HIS A 179 4.31 -1.50 -16.93
C HIS A 179 5.15 -2.10 -15.79
N ILE A 180 4.83 -3.30 -15.30
CA ILE A 180 5.59 -3.97 -14.26
C ILE A 180 6.88 -4.54 -14.86
N LEU A 181 8.02 -4.11 -14.30
CA LEU A 181 9.34 -4.58 -14.72
C LEU A 181 9.50 -6.10 -14.55
N PRO A 182 10.29 -6.78 -15.41
CA PRO A 182 10.57 -8.22 -15.28
C PRO A 182 11.20 -8.60 -13.94
N GLU A 183 12.01 -7.74 -13.34
CA GLU A 183 12.57 -7.93 -12.00
C GLU A 183 11.50 -7.83 -10.91
N GLY A 184 10.45 -7.07 -11.13
CA GLY A 184 9.30 -6.88 -10.23
C GLY A 184 9.60 -6.20 -8.92
N TRP A 185 10.77 -6.40 -8.33
CA TRP A 185 11.11 -5.96 -6.97
C TRP A 185 12.50 -5.33 -6.92
N ASN A 186 12.65 -4.30 -6.08
CA ASN A 186 13.90 -3.60 -5.89
C ASN A 186 14.40 -3.75 -4.44
N PRO A 187 15.69 -4.08 -4.20
CA PRO A 187 16.21 -4.27 -2.84
C PRO A 187 16.44 -2.96 -2.08
N TRP A 188 16.15 -1.80 -2.69
CA TRP A 188 16.49 -0.47 -2.19
C TRP A 188 17.99 -0.23 -2.13
N HIS A 189 18.65 -0.28 -3.26
CA HIS A 189 20.08 0.01 -3.36
C HIS A 189 20.43 1.37 -2.75
N GLY A 190 21.57 1.41 -2.03
CA GLY A 190 22.10 2.66 -1.44
C GLY A 190 21.49 3.06 -0.11
N ASP A 191 20.70 2.22 0.52
CA ASP A 191 20.27 2.46 1.90
C ASP A 191 21.42 2.13 2.87
N GLU A 192 22.15 3.16 3.30
CA GLU A 192 23.29 3.00 4.21
C GLU A 192 22.90 2.54 5.61
N MET A 193 21.66 2.79 6.05
CA MET A 193 21.17 2.38 7.36
C MET A 193 20.87 0.88 7.42
N PHE A 194 20.37 0.31 6.33
CA PHE A 194 20.02 -1.12 6.23
C PHE A 194 20.44 -1.66 4.85
N PRO A 195 21.75 -1.85 4.59
CA PRO A 195 22.25 -2.17 3.26
C PRO A 195 21.77 -3.52 2.71
N ASP A 196 21.55 -4.51 3.61
CA ASP A 196 21.19 -5.89 3.26
C ASP A 196 19.78 -6.27 3.72
N LYS A 197 18.87 -5.31 3.86
CA LYS A 197 17.52 -5.55 4.37
C LYS A 197 16.69 -6.54 3.54
N GLN A 198 17.01 -6.73 2.25
CA GLN A 198 16.40 -7.74 1.41
C GLN A 198 16.60 -9.17 1.93
N GLU A 199 17.65 -9.44 2.72
CA GLU A 199 17.90 -10.77 3.30
C GLU A 199 16.86 -11.18 4.34
N THR A 200 16.23 -10.21 4.99
CA THR A 200 15.16 -10.42 5.97
C THR A 200 13.77 -10.11 5.43
N THR A 201 13.69 -9.60 4.20
CA THR A 201 12.44 -9.23 3.55
C THR A 201 11.69 -10.48 3.06
N PHE A 202 10.38 -10.47 3.20
CA PHE A 202 9.51 -11.50 2.65
C PHE A 202 8.61 -10.91 1.57
N TYR A 203 9.08 -10.92 0.33
CA TYR A 203 8.29 -10.55 -0.85
C TYR A 203 7.92 -11.80 -1.63
N ALA A 204 6.65 -11.94 -1.98
CA ALA A 204 6.18 -13.17 -2.59
C ALA A 204 5.05 -12.95 -3.60
N GLU A 205 4.95 -13.88 -4.54
CA GLU A 205 3.95 -13.90 -5.60
C GLU A 205 3.33 -15.28 -5.73
N TYR A 206 2.02 -15.33 -6.10
CA TYR A 206 1.34 -16.58 -6.42
C TYR A 206 0.23 -16.36 -7.44
N ASN A 207 0.27 -17.13 -8.54
CA ASN A 207 -0.80 -17.20 -9.54
C ASN A 207 -1.24 -15.83 -10.09
N ASN A 208 -0.33 -14.85 -10.13
CA ASN A 208 -0.59 -13.59 -10.79
C ASN A 208 -0.58 -13.82 -12.32
N PHE A 209 -1.26 -12.97 -13.06
CA PHE A 209 -1.42 -13.10 -14.50
C PHE A 209 -1.33 -11.72 -15.21
N GLY A 210 -1.32 -11.74 -16.52
CA GLY A 210 -1.13 -10.55 -17.35
C GLY A 210 0.33 -10.36 -17.77
N PRO A 211 0.62 -9.39 -18.64
CA PRO A 211 1.94 -9.24 -19.26
C PRO A 211 3.08 -8.92 -18.27
N GLY A 212 2.80 -8.29 -17.14
CA GLY A 212 3.80 -7.99 -16.11
C GLY A 212 4.02 -9.11 -15.07
N ALA A 213 3.31 -10.24 -15.20
CA ALA A 213 3.35 -11.31 -14.20
C ALA A 213 4.40 -12.41 -14.49
N GLU A 214 5.22 -12.25 -15.54
CA GLU A 214 6.32 -13.18 -15.82
C GLU A 214 7.36 -13.13 -14.70
N THR A 215 7.77 -14.31 -14.20
CA THR A 215 8.59 -14.40 -12.98
C THR A 215 10.03 -14.87 -13.22
N SER A 216 10.42 -15.15 -14.46
CA SER A 216 11.74 -15.70 -14.79
C SER A 216 12.91 -14.78 -14.41
N GLU A 217 12.69 -13.47 -14.37
CA GLU A 217 13.70 -12.47 -14.02
C GLU A 217 13.56 -11.93 -12.58
N ARG A 218 12.61 -12.44 -11.79
CA ARG A 218 12.47 -12.03 -10.39
C ARG A 218 13.75 -12.34 -9.59
N PRO A 219 14.21 -11.44 -8.71
CA PRO A 219 15.38 -11.68 -7.86
C PRO A 219 15.23 -12.95 -7.01
N LYS A 220 16.33 -13.65 -6.76
CA LYS A 220 16.35 -14.92 -6.00
C LYS A 220 15.80 -14.82 -4.58
N TRP A 221 15.84 -13.64 -3.99
CA TRP A 221 15.28 -13.39 -2.64
C TRP A 221 13.74 -13.23 -2.65
N VAL A 222 13.12 -13.10 -3.82
CA VAL A 222 11.66 -13.06 -3.98
C VAL A 222 11.12 -14.49 -4.07
N LYS A 223 10.05 -14.77 -3.35
CA LYS A 223 9.49 -16.11 -3.26
C LYS A 223 8.31 -16.32 -4.21
N GLN A 224 8.35 -17.39 -4.96
CA GLN A 224 7.18 -17.92 -5.65
C GLN A 224 6.49 -18.92 -4.71
N LEU A 225 5.27 -18.58 -4.24
CA LEU A 225 4.56 -19.43 -3.28
C LEU A 225 4.02 -20.69 -3.96
N SER A 226 4.10 -21.80 -3.26
CA SER A 226 3.34 -23.00 -3.62
C SER A 226 1.86 -22.82 -3.30
N LYS A 227 0.99 -23.64 -3.92
CA LYS A 227 -0.46 -23.69 -3.62
C LYS A 227 -0.75 -23.88 -2.12
N LYS A 228 0.09 -24.65 -1.43
CA LYS A 228 -0.03 -24.91 0.01
C LYS A 228 0.26 -23.65 0.84
N GLU A 229 1.26 -22.88 0.44
CA GLU A 229 1.62 -21.63 1.11
C GLU A 229 0.60 -20.53 0.84
N ALA A 230 0.15 -20.39 -0.40
CA ALA A 230 -0.88 -19.41 -0.77
C ALA A 230 -2.21 -19.61 -0.02
N LYS A 231 -2.59 -20.85 0.31
CA LYS A 231 -3.77 -21.15 1.14
C LYS A 231 -3.73 -20.55 2.55
N LYS A 232 -2.59 -20.07 3.04
CA LYS A 232 -2.49 -19.39 4.33
C LYS A 232 -3.00 -17.94 4.28
N TYR A 233 -3.11 -17.36 3.10
CA TYR A 233 -3.53 -15.97 2.91
C TYR A 233 -5.05 -15.86 2.81
N THR A 234 -5.75 -16.30 3.85
CA THR A 234 -7.19 -16.06 4.03
C THR A 234 -7.42 -14.84 4.91
N THR A 235 -8.54 -14.17 4.77
CA THR A 235 -8.91 -13.01 5.60
C THR A 235 -8.82 -13.34 7.09
N GLU A 236 -9.29 -14.53 7.49
CA GLU A 236 -9.23 -15.00 8.87
C GLU A 236 -7.79 -15.13 9.36
N ASN A 237 -6.88 -15.71 8.57
CA ASN A 237 -5.50 -15.90 8.96
C ASN A 237 -4.73 -14.58 9.00
N ILE A 238 -4.93 -13.71 8.00
CA ILE A 238 -4.25 -12.40 7.89
C ILE A 238 -4.58 -11.54 9.11
N PHE A 239 -5.84 -11.55 9.56
CA PHE A 239 -6.28 -10.72 10.66
C PHE A 239 -6.38 -11.44 12.01
N LYS A 240 -6.02 -12.74 12.05
CA LYS A 240 -5.98 -13.52 13.28
C LYS A 240 -4.82 -13.03 14.16
N GLN A 241 -5.16 -12.25 15.15
CA GLN A 241 -4.24 -11.86 16.22
C GLN A 241 -4.86 -12.30 17.57
N LYS A 242 -5.03 -11.37 18.50
CA LYS A 242 -5.63 -11.63 19.81
C LYS A 242 -7.14 -11.88 19.78
N ASP A 243 -7.78 -11.53 18.71
CA ASP A 243 -9.21 -11.69 18.46
C ASP A 243 -9.48 -12.28 17.07
N SER A 244 -10.72 -12.61 16.80
CA SER A 244 -11.17 -13.19 15.53
C SER A 244 -11.81 -12.14 14.63
N TRP A 245 -11.20 -10.95 14.51
CA TRP A 245 -11.76 -9.91 13.67
C TRP A 245 -11.85 -10.36 12.21
N ASN A 246 -13.05 -10.25 11.65
CA ASN A 246 -13.32 -10.51 10.25
C ASN A 246 -14.00 -9.28 9.61
N PRO A 247 -13.31 -8.50 8.78
CA PRO A 247 -13.88 -7.31 8.16
C PRO A 247 -15.00 -7.59 7.15
N ARG A 248 -15.18 -8.86 6.74
CA ARG A 248 -16.26 -9.28 5.84
C ARG A 248 -17.53 -9.67 6.59
N ALA A 249 -17.45 -9.91 7.90
CA ALA A 249 -18.62 -10.18 8.72
C ALA A 249 -19.39 -8.87 8.92
N LYS A 250 -20.70 -8.91 8.63
CA LYS A 250 -21.63 -7.82 8.94
C LYS A 250 -22.10 -7.91 10.37
#